data_4a29125dd3d984537ca4123cf5a63442
#
_entry.id   4a29125dd3d984537ca4123cf5a63442
#
_cell.length_a   1.000
_cell.length_b   1.000
_cell.length_c   1.000
_cell.angle_alpha   90.00
_cell.angle_beta   90.00
_cell.angle_gamma   90.00
#
_symmetry.space_group_name_H-M   'P 1'
#
loop_
_entity.id
_entity.type
_entity.pdbx_description
1 polymer ?
#
loop_
_entity_poly.entity_id
_entity_poly.type
_entity_poly.pdbx_seq_one_letter_code
_entity_poly.pdbx_strand_id
1 'polypeptide(L)'
;MYKTVMIDPPWKKSTGGVGHKSLQPSTHYDVQSREEIVATLSRWFEEYGVAPEAHMYMWAVNSFTAGADQGIFPAINVVEELGFKPISLIPWVKSNVGSPTPYGMRYTEMC
;
A
#
# COMPACT_ATOMS: atom_id res chain seq x y z
N MET A 1 -2.89 -23.89 -5.48
CA MET A 1 -2.76 -22.50 -5.92
C MET A 1 -3.67 -21.60 -5.09
N TYR A 2 -3.18 -20.47 -4.68
CA TYR A 2 -3.95 -19.54 -3.85
C TYR A 2 -4.94 -18.78 -4.72
N LYS A 3 -6.18 -18.68 -4.26
CA LYS A 3 -7.25 -17.95 -4.94
C LYS A 3 -7.54 -16.59 -4.33
N THR A 4 -7.00 -16.33 -3.16
CA THR A 4 -7.13 -15.03 -2.48
C THR A 4 -5.78 -14.65 -1.89
N VAL A 5 -5.38 -13.42 -2.14
CA VAL A 5 -4.11 -12.88 -1.65
C VAL A 5 -4.41 -11.57 -0.94
N MET A 6 -3.91 -11.42 0.29
CA MET A 6 -4.01 -10.17 1.03
C MET A 6 -2.60 -9.65 1.28
N ILE A 7 -2.35 -8.41 0.93
CA ILE A 7 -1.01 -7.85 0.95
C ILE A 7 -1.02 -6.49 1.64
N ASP A 8 -0.04 -6.30 2.53
CA ASP A 8 0.23 -5.02 3.15
C ASP A 8 1.67 -4.62 2.80
N PRO A 9 1.90 -3.95 1.67
CA PRO A 9 3.26 -3.61 1.26
C PRO A 9 3.88 -2.55 2.16
N PRO A 10 5.20 -2.60 2.36
CA PRO A 10 5.92 -1.57 3.11
C PRO A 10 6.13 -0.33 2.26
N TRP A 11 5.07 0.43 2.05
CA TRP A 11 5.10 1.63 1.20
C TRP A 11 6.12 2.65 1.71
N LYS A 12 6.87 3.21 0.77
CA LYS A 12 7.83 4.26 1.06
C LYS A 12 7.09 5.57 1.29
N LYS A 13 7.16 6.11 2.50
CA LYS A 13 6.52 7.37 2.83
C LYS A 13 7.32 8.55 2.29
N SER A 14 6.61 9.50 1.68
CA SER A 14 7.23 10.78 1.40
C SER A 14 7.46 11.52 2.72
N THR A 15 8.66 12.03 2.89
CA THR A 15 9.05 12.74 4.10
C THR A 15 8.56 14.18 4.02
N GLY A 16 7.29 14.40 4.30
CA GLY A 16 6.68 15.72 4.21
C GLY A 16 6.81 16.56 5.47
N GLY A 17 7.69 16.24 6.40
CA GLY A 17 7.76 17.01 7.65
C GLY A 17 9.10 16.94 8.33
N VAL A 18 9.61 18.10 8.67
CA VAL A 18 10.80 18.22 9.52
C VAL A 18 10.41 17.82 10.94
N GLY A 19 11.13 16.88 11.54
CA GLY A 19 11.01 16.60 12.95
C GLY A 19 10.32 15.31 13.38
N HIS A 20 9.86 14.49 12.46
CA HIS A 20 9.18 13.24 12.81
C HIS A 20 9.92 11.99 12.31
N LYS A 21 11.24 12.02 12.32
CA LYS A 21 12.06 10.89 11.88
C LYS A 21 11.78 9.61 12.65
N SER A 22 11.44 9.72 13.94
CA SER A 22 11.14 8.57 14.78
C SER A 22 9.85 7.86 14.42
N LEU A 23 8.97 8.52 13.67
CA LEU A 23 7.68 7.98 13.26
C LEU A 23 7.67 7.47 11.81
N GLN A 24 8.81 7.57 11.13
CA GLN A 24 8.89 7.10 9.73
C GLN A 24 9.01 5.58 9.70
N PRO A 25 8.33 4.91 8.75
CA PRO A 25 8.44 3.46 8.61
C PRO A 25 9.87 2.96 8.45
N SER A 26 10.75 3.74 7.81
CA SER A 26 12.15 3.37 7.62
C SER A 26 12.94 3.22 8.93
N THR A 27 12.44 3.72 10.07
CA THR A 27 13.08 3.53 11.37
C THR A 27 12.70 2.21 12.03
N HIS A 28 11.65 1.52 11.55
CA HIS A 28 11.11 0.31 12.15
C HIS A 28 11.23 -0.91 11.24
N TYR A 29 11.19 -0.72 9.94
CA TYR A 29 11.32 -1.79 8.95
C TYR A 29 11.77 -1.19 7.62
N ASP A 30 12.28 -2.05 6.75
CA ASP A 30 12.70 -1.63 5.41
C ASP A 30 11.49 -1.29 4.55
N VAL A 31 11.47 -0.07 4.02
CA VAL A 31 10.44 0.35 3.08
C VAL A 31 10.91 0.08 1.66
N GLN A 32 9.96 -0.11 0.75
CA GLN A 32 10.25 -0.41 -0.65
C GLN A 32 9.59 0.60 -1.57
N SER A 33 10.28 0.90 -2.67
CA SER A 33 9.69 1.64 -3.76
C SER A 33 8.61 0.82 -4.46
N ARG A 34 7.81 1.47 -5.30
CA ARG A 34 6.78 0.78 -6.07
C ARG A 34 7.37 -0.35 -6.91
N GLU A 35 8.49 -0.11 -7.57
CA GLU A 35 9.17 -1.09 -8.41
C GLU A 35 9.68 -2.27 -7.60
N GLU A 36 10.21 -2.02 -6.42
CA GLU A 36 10.68 -3.07 -5.51
C GLU A 36 9.53 -3.93 -5.00
N ILE A 37 8.38 -3.32 -4.70
CA ILE A 37 7.18 -4.04 -4.29
C ILE A 37 6.71 -4.97 -5.40
N VAL A 38 6.64 -4.48 -6.64
CA VAL A 38 6.23 -5.30 -7.78
C VAL A 38 7.20 -6.47 -7.96
N ALA A 39 8.50 -6.22 -7.89
CA ALA A 39 9.50 -7.28 -8.05
C ALA A 39 9.37 -8.35 -6.96
N THR A 40 9.21 -7.94 -5.71
CA THR A 40 9.07 -8.86 -4.59
C THR A 40 7.81 -9.71 -4.72
N LEU A 41 6.67 -9.09 -5.02
CA LEU A 41 5.40 -9.79 -5.12
C LEU A 41 5.35 -10.70 -6.34
N SER A 42 5.91 -10.28 -7.46
CA SER A 42 5.99 -11.13 -8.66
C SER A 42 6.76 -12.41 -8.36
N ARG A 43 7.87 -12.30 -7.66
CA ARG A 43 8.67 -13.45 -7.26
C ARG A 43 7.89 -14.38 -6.33
N TRP A 44 7.18 -13.82 -5.36
CA TRP A 44 6.38 -14.61 -4.42
C TRP A 44 5.22 -15.31 -5.13
N PHE A 45 4.58 -14.65 -6.08
CA PHE A 45 3.48 -15.26 -6.84
C PHE A 45 3.97 -16.45 -7.67
N GLU A 46 5.16 -16.37 -8.23
CA GLU A 46 5.77 -17.50 -8.93
C GLU A 46 6.13 -18.63 -7.96
N GLU A 47 6.69 -18.29 -6.80
CA GLU A 47 7.13 -19.27 -5.82
C GLU A 47 5.96 -20.01 -5.17
N TYR A 48 4.92 -19.28 -4.73
CA TYR A 48 3.81 -19.85 -3.98
C TYR A 48 2.63 -20.27 -4.84
N GLY A 49 2.55 -19.81 -6.06
CA GLY A 49 1.49 -20.19 -7.00
C GLY A 49 0.17 -19.48 -6.74
N VAL A 50 -0.10 -18.44 -7.51
CA VAL A 50 -1.39 -17.73 -7.49
C VAL A 50 -2.22 -18.23 -8.66
N ALA A 51 -3.50 -18.54 -8.40
CA ALA A 51 -4.39 -19.06 -9.43
C ALA A 51 -4.64 -18.01 -10.52
N PRO A 52 -4.89 -18.43 -11.78
CA PRO A 52 -5.23 -17.49 -12.85
C PRO A 52 -6.46 -16.64 -12.53
N GLU A 53 -7.40 -17.19 -11.77
CA GLU A 53 -8.58 -16.48 -11.30
C GLU A 53 -8.44 -16.29 -9.78
N ALA A 54 -7.83 -15.21 -9.37
CA ALA A 54 -7.60 -14.92 -7.96
C ALA A 54 -8.08 -13.51 -7.62
N HIS A 55 -8.42 -13.31 -6.37
CA HIS A 55 -8.74 -11.99 -5.83
C HIS A 55 -7.57 -11.49 -5.00
N MET A 56 -7.24 -10.22 -5.16
CA MET A 56 -6.19 -9.59 -4.37
C MET A 56 -6.74 -8.40 -3.60
N TYR A 57 -6.38 -8.33 -2.34
CA TYR A 57 -6.66 -7.18 -1.47
C TYR A 57 -5.33 -6.57 -1.07
N MET A 58 -5.13 -5.32 -1.41
CA MET A 58 -3.88 -4.63 -1.13
C MET A 58 -4.15 -3.39 -0.29
N TRP A 59 -3.49 -3.31 0.86
CA TRP A 59 -3.55 -2.13 1.69
C TRP A 59 -2.82 -0.97 1.01
N ALA A 60 -3.43 0.20 1.06
CA ALA A 60 -2.87 1.41 0.48
C ALA A 60 -3.11 2.60 1.40
N VAL A 61 -2.21 3.57 1.34
CA VAL A 61 -2.40 4.82 2.05
C VAL A 61 -3.56 5.59 1.40
N ASN A 62 -4.48 6.07 2.22
CA ASN A 62 -5.62 6.85 1.74
C ASN A 62 -5.19 8.28 1.39
N SER A 63 -4.52 8.42 0.27
CA SER A 63 -4.05 9.71 -0.20
C SER A 63 -3.90 9.69 -1.72
N PHE A 64 -4.31 10.77 -2.35
CA PHE A 64 -4.08 10.99 -3.78
C PHE A 64 -2.77 11.72 -4.06
N THR A 65 -2.17 12.32 -3.05
CA THR A 65 -1.04 13.23 -3.22
C THR A 65 0.20 12.84 -2.42
N ALA A 66 0.25 11.60 -1.95
CA ALA A 66 1.32 11.16 -1.05
C ALA A 66 2.68 10.96 -1.75
N GLY A 67 2.73 10.99 -3.08
CA GLY A 67 3.97 10.83 -3.84
C GLY A 67 3.92 9.68 -4.82
N ALA A 68 5.06 9.36 -5.41
CA ALA A 68 5.15 8.36 -6.46
C ALA A 68 5.12 6.92 -5.92
N ASP A 69 5.47 6.72 -4.66
CA ASP A 69 5.67 5.38 -4.11
C ASP A 69 4.62 4.97 -3.08
N GLN A 70 3.68 5.84 -2.76
CA GLN A 70 2.58 5.50 -1.86
C GLN A 70 1.31 6.28 -2.19
N GLY A 71 0.19 5.78 -1.74
CA GLY A 71 -1.11 6.39 -1.98
C GLY A 71 -1.96 5.52 -2.89
N ILE A 72 -3.10 6.07 -3.30
CA ILE A 72 -4.07 5.31 -4.10
C ILE A 72 -3.53 5.03 -5.51
N PHE A 73 -2.95 6.03 -6.17
CA PHE A 73 -2.46 5.83 -7.54
C PHE A 73 -1.29 4.86 -7.64
N PRO A 74 -0.25 4.96 -6.82
CA PRO A 74 0.80 3.94 -6.82
C PRO A 74 0.29 2.54 -6.52
N ALA A 75 -0.66 2.39 -5.60
CA ALA A 75 -1.25 1.09 -5.30
C ALA A 75 -1.98 0.52 -6.51
N ILE A 76 -2.75 1.33 -7.22
CA ILE A 76 -3.42 0.90 -8.45
C ILE A 76 -2.39 0.44 -9.49
N ASN A 77 -1.30 1.19 -9.67
CA ASN A 77 -0.25 0.83 -10.60
C ASN A 77 0.40 -0.51 -10.26
N VAL A 78 0.69 -0.74 -8.97
CA VAL A 78 1.25 -2.02 -8.53
C VAL A 78 0.30 -3.16 -8.82
N VAL A 79 -0.98 -2.99 -8.52
CA VAL A 79 -2.01 -4.00 -8.79
C VAL A 79 -2.05 -4.35 -10.28
N GLU A 80 -2.03 -3.35 -11.15
CA GLU A 80 -2.06 -3.56 -12.59
C GLU A 80 -0.78 -4.24 -13.10
N GLU A 81 0.38 -3.82 -12.61
CA GLU A 81 1.65 -4.43 -13.00
C GLU A 81 1.75 -5.90 -12.56
N LEU A 82 1.07 -6.27 -11.49
CA LEU A 82 1.00 -7.67 -11.05
C LEU A 82 -0.01 -8.50 -11.85
N GLY A 83 -0.70 -7.89 -12.82
CA GLY A 83 -1.64 -8.58 -13.67
C GLY A 83 -3.06 -8.62 -13.15
N PHE A 84 -3.38 -7.85 -12.12
CA PHE A 84 -4.73 -7.77 -11.58
C PHE A 84 -5.44 -6.52 -12.09
N LYS A 85 -6.76 -6.60 -12.12
CA LYS A 85 -7.59 -5.46 -12.51
C LYS A 85 -8.13 -4.79 -11.24
N PRO A 86 -7.83 -3.51 -11.01
CA PRO A 86 -8.42 -2.78 -9.90
C PRO A 86 -9.94 -2.66 -10.09
N ILE A 87 -10.71 -3.01 -9.08
CA ILE A 87 -12.17 -3.00 -9.17
C ILE A 87 -12.77 -1.95 -8.23
N SER A 88 -12.35 -1.93 -6.98
CA SER A 88 -12.95 -1.02 -6.01
C SER A 88 -11.99 -0.70 -4.88
N LEU A 89 -12.28 0.38 -4.17
CA LEU A 89 -11.60 0.78 -2.96
C LEU A 89 -12.51 0.51 -1.77
N ILE A 90 -11.98 -0.17 -0.76
CA ILE A 90 -12.72 -0.49 0.44
C ILE A 90 -12.08 0.28 1.60
N PRO A 91 -12.76 1.30 2.16
CA PRO A 91 -12.17 2.05 3.26
C PRO A 91 -12.24 1.27 4.57
N TRP A 92 -11.15 1.31 5.30
CA TRP A 92 -11.13 0.83 6.69
C TRP A 92 -11.18 2.04 7.60
N VAL A 93 -12.31 2.22 8.28
CA VAL A 93 -12.53 3.34 9.19
C VAL A 93 -12.12 2.92 10.58
N LYS A 94 -11.08 3.57 11.10
CA LYS A 94 -10.56 3.28 12.44
C LYS A 94 -11.45 3.90 13.51
N SER A 95 -11.60 3.21 14.62
CA SER A 95 -12.32 3.73 15.78
C SER A 95 -11.56 4.85 16.48
N ASN A 96 -10.23 4.88 16.31
CA ASN A 96 -9.38 5.91 16.89
C ASN A 96 -9.08 6.99 15.85
N VAL A 97 -9.11 8.25 16.31
CA VAL A 97 -8.79 9.38 15.45
C VAL A 97 -7.28 9.43 15.25
N GLY A 98 -6.84 9.56 14.01
CA GLY A 98 -5.43 9.70 13.68
C GLY A 98 -4.88 11.09 14.03
N SER A 99 -3.60 11.27 13.75
CA SER A 99 -2.94 12.55 13.97
C SER A 99 -3.56 13.65 13.10
N PRO A 100 -3.74 14.86 13.64
CA PRO A 100 -4.24 15.99 12.84
C PRO A 100 -3.27 16.33 11.72
N THR A 101 -3.82 16.77 10.60
CA THR A 101 -3.05 17.28 9.47
C THR A 101 -3.57 18.68 9.14
N PRO A 102 -2.86 19.48 8.30
CA PRO A 102 -3.39 20.78 7.86
C PRO A 102 -4.74 20.68 7.16
N TYR A 103 -5.09 19.52 6.66
CA TYR A 103 -6.33 19.27 5.95
C TYR A 103 -7.32 18.43 6.76
N GLY A 104 -7.15 18.36 8.08
CA GLY A 104 -7.98 17.57 8.97
C GLY A 104 -7.30 16.27 9.41
N MET A 105 -8.06 15.41 10.01
CA MET A 105 -7.57 14.13 10.53
C MET A 105 -7.72 13.02 9.51
N ARG A 106 -6.71 12.16 9.42
CA ARG A 106 -6.75 10.98 8.57
C ARG A 106 -6.85 9.74 9.43
N TYR A 107 -7.99 9.10 9.39
CA TYR A 107 -8.25 7.90 10.17
C TYR A 107 -8.84 6.77 9.32
N THR A 108 -8.62 6.82 8.01
CA THR A 108 -9.04 5.76 7.09
C THR A 108 -7.85 5.24 6.31
N GLU A 109 -7.90 3.96 5.99
CA GLU A 109 -7.00 3.34 5.02
C GLU A 109 -7.85 2.63 3.97
N MET A 110 -7.29 2.47 2.78
CA MET A 110 -8.00 1.83 1.67
C MET A 110 -7.40 0.46 1.40
N CYS A 111 -8.24 -0.49 1.23
CA CYS A 111 -7.86 -1.86 0.93
C CYS A 111 -8.43 -2.30 -0.43
#